data_dd1f427f2c4b36110c96e4036517642b
#
_entry.id   dd1f427f2c4b36110c96e4036517642b
#
_cell.length_a   1.000
_cell.length_b   1.000
_cell.length_c   1.000
_cell.angle_alpha   90.00
_cell.angle_beta   90.00
_cell.angle_gamma   90.00
#
_symmetry.space_group_name_H-M   'P 1'
#
loop_
_entity.id
_entity.type
_entity.pdbx_description
1 polymer ?
#
loop_
_entity_poly.entity_id
_entity_poly.type
_entity_poly.pdbx_seq_one_letter_code
_entity_poly.pdbx_strand_id
1 'polypeptide(L)'
;TLKKIRDDMFAHQQTLPIRYFDTNEHGDIMSRYTNDTDTLRQAISQSFPQMFSSAVSALAALVSMLWLSVPVTIFVLAFTMILFVVVRKVVSRSGRYFVKQQIAIGDVNAFVEEAVNGQKVIKVFNHEDATQTTFDKKNEELFEASAEANTWGNVTMPIVGNMGYLLYILLAIFGGFA
;
A
#
# COMPACT_ATOMS: atom_id res chain seq x y z
N THR A 1 0.02 -3.62 -28.60
CA THR A 1 -0.75 -4.24 -27.53
C THR A 1 -1.72 -3.26 -26.88
N LEU A 2 -1.28 -2.13 -26.30
CA LEU A 2 -2.20 -1.10 -25.75
C LEU A 2 -3.10 -0.48 -26.80
N LYS A 3 -2.57 -0.19 -27.99
CA LYS A 3 -3.37 0.28 -29.10
C LYS A 3 -4.54 -0.68 -29.39
N LYS A 4 -4.24 -1.98 -29.47
CA LYS A 4 -5.27 -2.99 -29.74
C LYS A 4 -6.33 -3.03 -28.62
N ILE A 5 -5.93 -2.93 -27.36
CA ILE A 5 -6.87 -2.88 -26.21
C ILE A 5 -7.79 -1.66 -26.34
N ARG A 6 -7.25 -0.47 -26.64
CA ARG A 6 -8.06 0.75 -26.82
C ARG A 6 -8.97 0.65 -28.04
N ASP A 7 -8.47 0.08 -29.13
CA ASP A 7 -9.28 -0.14 -30.34
C ASP A 7 -10.45 -1.11 -30.07
N ASP A 8 -10.16 -2.23 -29.35
CA ASP A 8 -11.18 -3.23 -28.98
C ASP A 8 -12.20 -2.64 -27.97
N MET A 9 -11.73 -1.85 -26.99
CA MET A 9 -12.61 -1.15 -26.03
C MET A 9 -13.52 -0.16 -26.76
N PHE A 10 -12.99 0.63 -27.69
CA PHE A 10 -13.77 1.61 -28.45
C PHE A 10 -14.79 0.90 -29.34
N ALA A 11 -14.37 -0.15 -30.06
CA ALA A 11 -15.28 -0.93 -30.88
C ALA A 11 -16.42 -1.55 -30.07
N HIS A 12 -16.11 -2.09 -28.88
CA HIS A 12 -17.13 -2.64 -27.98
C HIS A 12 -18.07 -1.55 -27.47
N GLN A 13 -17.54 -0.39 -27.10
CA GLN A 13 -18.34 0.75 -26.63
C GLN A 13 -19.40 1.19 -27.68
N GLN A 14 -19.09 1.13 -28.98
CA GLN A 14 -20.03 1.44 -30.03
C GLN A 14 -21.21 0.45 -30.14
N THR A 15 -21.09 -0.73 -29.57
CA THR A 15 -22.16 -1.75 -29.56
C THR A 15 -23.06 -1.67 -28.32
N LEU A 16 -22.70 -0.85 -27.33
CA LEU A 16 -23.47 -0.73 -26.09
C LEU A 16 -24.77 0.07 -26.29
N PRO A 17 -25.84 -0.33 -25.57
CA PRO A 17 -27.13 0.39 -25.66
C PRO A 17 -27.02 1.79 -25.00
N ILE A 18 -27.83 2.74 -25.44
CA ILE A 18 -27.88 4.12 -24.91
C ILE A 18 -28.04 4.13 -23.39
N ARG A 19 -28.83 3.21 -22.83
CA ARG A 19 -29.04 3.08 -21.39
C ARG A 19 -27.72 2.95 -20.61
N TYR A 20 -26.68 2.37 -21.20
CA TYR A 20 -25.36 2.28 -20.56
C TYR A 20 -24.76 3.67 -20.32
N PHE A 21 -24.88 4.56 -21.27
CA PHE A 21 -24.37 5.93 -21.21
C PHE A 21 -25.20 6.83 -20.28
N ASP A 22 -26.48 6.52 -20.12
CA ASP A 22 -27.39 7.24 -19.22
C ASP A 22 -27.16 6.83 -17.75
N THR A 23 -26.69 5.62 -17.50
CA THR A 23 -26.50 5.06 -16.14
C THR A 23 -25.07 5.14 -15.62
N ASN A 24 -24.08 5.39 -16.46
CA ASN A 24 -22.68 5.51 -16.09
C ASN A 24 -22.18 6.94 -16.34
N GLU A 25 -21.44 7.49 -15.39
CA GLU A 25 -20.86 8.81 -15.54
C GLU A 25 -19.79 8.83 -16.64
N HIS A 26 -19.77 9.90 -17.43
CA HIS A 26 -18.77 10.06 -18.50
C HIS A 26 -17.32 10.01 -17.95
N GLY A 27 -17.12 10.49 -16.71
CA GLY A 27 -15.84 10.44 -16.02
C GLY A 27 -15.35 9.01 -15.78
N ASP A 28 -16.24 8.10 -15.38
CA ASP A 28 -15.92 6.68 -15.17
C ASP A 28 -15.55 5.99 -16.47
N ILE A 29 -16.28 6.27 -17.54
CA ILE A 29 -15.97 5.74 -18.87
C ILE A 29 -14.59 6.21 -19.33
N MET A 30 -14.28 7.50 -19.16
CA MET A 30 -12.96 8.06 -19.50
C MET A 30 -11.85 7.51 -18.63
N SER A 31 -12.11 7.27 -17.33
CA SER A 31 -11.16 6.66 -16.41
C SER A 31 -10.71 5.28 -16.87
N ARG A 32 -11.58 4.48 -17.47
CA ARG A 32 -11.22 3.17 -18.05
C ARG A 32 -10.25 3.30 -19.22
N TYR A 33 -10.39 4.35 -20.07
CA TYR A 33 -9.47 4.59 -21.19
C TYR A 33 -8.12 5.15 -20.76
N THR A 34 -8.05 5.81 -19.62
CA THR A 34 -6.83 6.44 -19.09
C THR A 34 -6.22 5.59 -17.97
N ASN A 35 -6.82 5.60 -16.79
CA ASN A 35 -6.26 5.00 -15.58
C ASN A 35 -6.17 3.47 -15.65
N ASP A 36 -7.26 2.81 -16.07
CA ASP A 36 -7.29 1.33 -16.12
C ASP A 36 -6.34 0.81 -17.20
N THR A 37 -6.31 1.49 -18.35
CA THR A 37 -5.41 1.13 -19.44
C THR A 37 -3.95 1.35 -19.07
N ASP A 38 -3.61 2.40 -18.32
CA ASP A 38 -2.27 2.64 -17.81
C ASP A 38 -1.88 1.65 -16.71
N THR A 39 -2.82 1.28 -15.84
CA THR A 39 -2.64 0.23 -14.84
C THR A 39 -2.35 -1.13 -15.50
N LEU A 40 -3.10 -1.47 -16.56
CA LEU A 40 -2.85 -2.65 -17.38
C LEU A 40 -1.45 -2.61 -18.04
N ARG A 41 -1.06 -1.44 -18.57
CA ARG A 41 0.27 -1.24 -19.13
C ARG A 41 1.35 -1.51 -18.09
N GLN A 42 1.20 -0.94 -16.91
CA GLN A 42 2.16 -1.11 -15.80
C GLN A 42 2.22 -2.58 -15.36
N ALA A 43 1.07 -3.25 -15.25
CA ALA A 43 1.02 -4.66 -14.92
C ALA A 43 1.79 -5.50 -15.94
N ILE A 44 1.47 -5.34 -17.23
CA ILE A 44 2.07 -6.14 -18.31
C ILE A 44 3.56 -5.82 -18.52
N SER A 45 3.93 -4.52 -18.48
CA SER A 45 5.29 -4.08 -18.82
C SER A 45 6.28 -4.12 -17.67
N GLN A 46 5.80 -4.07 -16.42
CA GLN A 46 6.67 -4.02 -15.24
C GLN A 46 6.37 -5.15 -14.26
N SER A 47 5.11 -5.33 -13.84
CA SER A 47 4.80 -6.26 -12.75
C SER A 47 5.01 -7.72 -13.16
N PHE A 48 4.55 -8.14 -14.34
CA PHE A 48 4.75 -9.51 -14.82
C PHE A 48 6.23 -9.85 -15.08
N PRO A 49 7.02 -9.04 -15.81
CA PRO A 49 8.44 -9.29 -15.97
C PRO A 49 9.21 -9.32 -14.66
N GLN A 50 8.90 -8.40 -13.73
CA GLN A 50 9.51 -8.37 -12.41
C GLN A 50 9.18 -9.63 -11.60
N MET A 51 7.93 -10.07 -11.61
CA MET A 51 7.49 -11.27 -10.91
C MET A 51 8.20 -12.53 -11.45
N PHE A 52 8.28 -12.63 -12.78
CA PHE A 52 9.00 -13.73 -13.42
C PHE A 52 10.50 -13.71 -13.10
N SER A 53 11.14 -12.54 -13.21
CA SER A 53 12.56 -12.37 -12.87
C SER A 53 12.84 -12.72 -11.40
N SER A 54 12.00 -12.27 -10.50
CA SER A 54 12.13 -12.58 -9.07
C SER A 54 11.95 -14.08 -8.78
N ALA A 55 11.00 -14.74 -9.46
CA ALA A 55 10.79 -16.18 -9.32
C ALA A 55 12.00 -16.98 -9.82
N VAL A 56 12.53 -16.63 -10.99
CA VAL A 56 13.72 -17.28 -11.56
C VAL A 56 14.95 -17.07 -10.65
N SER A 57 15.15 -15.84 -10.16
CA SER A 57 16.26 -15.53 -9.26
C SER A 57 16.15 -16.28 -7.94
N ALA A 58 14.95 -16.37 -7.35
CA ALA A 58 14.73 -17.12 -6.12
C ALA A 58 14.99 -18.63 -6.31
N LEU A 59 14.51 -19.21 -7.42
CA LEU A 59 14.78 -20.61 -7.75
C LEU A 59 16.26 -20.87 -7.99
N ALA A 60 16.93 -20.02 -8.75
CA ALA A 60 18.36 -20.15 -9.00
C ALA A 60 19.18 -20.07 -7.71
N ALA A 61 18.85 -19.12 -6.83
CA ALA A 61 19.47 -19.00 -5.51
C ALA A 61 19.25 -20.27 -4.66
N LEU A 62 18.02 -20.79 -4.62
CA LEU A 62 17.66 -21.97 -3.85
C LEU A 62 18.39 -23.22 -4.35
N VAL A 63 18.45 -23.43 -5.67
CA VAL A 63 19.18 -24.54 -6.27
C VAL A 63 20.69 -24.42 -5.98
N SER A 64 21.26 -23.23 -6.12
CA SER A 64 22.67 -22.99 -5.81
C SER A 64 23.01 -23.26 -4.36
N MET A 65 22.14 -22.83 -3.42
CA MET A 65 22.31 -23.07 -2.00
C MET A 65 22.22 -24.56 -1.64
N LEU A 66 21.27 -25.29 -2.23
CA LEU A 66 21.15 -26.75 -2.04
C LEU A 66 22.37 -27.49 -2.55
N TRP A 67 22.97 -27.02 -3.64
CA TRP A 67 24.15 -27.64 -4.22
C TRP A 67 25.41 -27.37 -3.38
N LEU A 68 25.51 -26.19 -2.77
CA LEU A 68 26.66 -25.87 -1.92
C LEU A 68 26.59 -26.56 -0.54
N SER A 69 25.43 -26.46 0.14
CA SER A 69 25.28 -27.04 1.48
C SER A 69 23.80 -27.14 1.87
N VAL A 70 23.31 -28.38 1.98
CA VAL A 70 21.93 -28.64 2.41
C VAL A 70 21.65 -28.15 3.85
N PRO A 71 22.54 -28.37 4.86
CA PRO A 71 22.31 -27.89 6.22
C PRO A 71 22.18 -26.36 6.31
N VAL A 72 23.04 -25.62 5.59
CA VAL A 72 22.99 -24.16 5.53
C VAL A 72 21.71 -23.69 4.87
N THR A 73 21.27 -24.36 3.81
CA THR A 73 20.02 -24.04 3.14
C THR A 73 18.81 -24.18 4.07
N ILE A 74 18.73 -25.28 4.82
CA ILE A 74 17.65 -25.49 5.80
C ILE A 74 17.66 -24.38 6.85
N PHE A 75 18.83 -24.00 7.36
CA PHE A 75 18.98 -22.91 8.31
C PHE A 75 18.45 -21.57 7.75
N VAL A 76 18.86 -21.21 6.52
CA VAL A 76 18.40 -19.98 5.86
C VAL A 76 16.89 -19.98 5.65
N LEU A 77 16.32 -21.10 5.22
CA LEU A 77 14.87 -21.22 5.03
C LEU A 77 14.11 -21.08 6.35
N ALA A 78 14.59 -21.71 7.42
CA ALA A 78 14.00 -21.58 8.75
C ALA A 78 14.07 -20.12 9.25
N PHE A 79 15.20 -19.46 9.09
CA PHE A 79 15.36 -18.04 9.45
C PHE A 79 14.44 -17.12 8.63
N THR A 80 14.35 -17.36 7.32
CA THR A 80 13.45 -16.61 6.42
C THR A 80 11.98 -16.79 6.83
N MET A 81 11.59 -17.99 7.26
CA MET A 81 10.24 -18.24 7.77
C MET A 81 9.97 -17.46 9.07
N ILE A 82 10.92 -17.41 9.97
CA ILE A 82 10.82 -16.58 11.21
C ILE A 82 10.66 -15.11 10.83
N LEU A 83 11.50 -14.61 9.93
CA LEU A 83 11.41 -13.24 9.43
C LEU A 83 10.03 -12.95 8.83
N PHE A 84 9.52 -13.85 8.00
CA PHE A 84 8.18 -13.71 7.40
C PHE A 84 7.08 -13.58 8.47
N VAL A 85 7.13 -14.41 9.51
CA VAL A 85 6.16 -14.35 10.62
C VAL A 85 6.27 -13.03 11.38
N VAL A 86 7.48 -12.55 11.66
CA VAL A 86 7.72 -11.26 12.33
C VAL A 86 7.17 -10.11 11.50
N VAL A 87 7.55 -10.03 10.22
CA VAL A 87 7.08 -8.99 9.30
C VAL A 87 5.55 -9.01 9.18
N ARG A 88 4.95 -10.18 9.02
CA ARG A 88 3.49 -10.33 8.93
C ARG A 88 2.79 -9.79 10.18
N LYS A 89 3.32 -10.05 11.38
CA LYS A 89 2.76 -9.51 12.63
C LYS A 89 2.85 -7.99 12.69
N VAL A 90 3.99 -7.42 12.29
CA VAL A 90 4.21 -5.96 12.29
C VAL A 90 3.29 -5.29 11.27
N VAL A 91 3.24 -5.77 10.04
CA VAL A 91 2.39 -5.23 8.96
C VAL A 91 0.91 -5.33 9.32
N SER A 92 0.47 -6.46 9.88
CA SER A 92 -0.93 -6.62 10.32
C SER A 92 -1.30 -5.64 11.45
N ARG A 93 -0.35 -5.34 12.33
CA ARG A 93 -0.56 -4.36 13.40
C ARG A 93 -0.56 -2.93 12.85
N SER A 94 0.38 -2.61 11.98
CA SER A 94 0.47 -1.33 11.28
C SER A 94 -0.80 -1.00 10.51
N GLY A 95 -1.37 -1.97 9.79
CA GLY A 95 -2.59 -1.77 9.02
C GLY A 95 -3.78 -1.27 9.84
N ARG A 96 -3.91 -1.71 11.10
CA ARG A 96 -4.98 -1.21 11.99
C ARG A 96 -4.81 0.26 12.36
N TYR A 97 -3.58 0.71 12.56
CA TYR A 97 -3.30 2.11 12.85
C TYR A 97 -3.50 3.00 11.61
N PHE A 98 -3.14 2.52 10.42
CA PHE A 98 -3.44 3.23 9.18
C PHE A 98 -4.95 3.38 8.94
N VAL A 99 -5.77 2.38 9.28
CA VAL A 99 -7.23 2.50 9.22
C VAL A 99 -7.74 3.57 10.20
N LYS A 100 -7.24 3.60 11.44
CA LYS A 100 -7.59 4.66 12.40
C LYS A 100 -7.22 6.05 11.88
N GLN A 101 -6.01 6.19 11.34
CA GLN A 101 -5.57 7.45 10.73
C GLN A 101 -6.49 7.88 9.60
N GLN A 102 -6.89 6.96 8.73
CA GLN A 102 -7.77 7.27 7.60
C GLN A 102 -9.16 7.73 8.05
N ILE A 103 -9.69 7.13 9.13
CA ILE A 103 -10.95 7.58 9.74
C ILE A 103 -10.78 8.99 10.31
N ALA A 104 -9.73 9.26 11.08
CA ALA A 104 -9.48 10.58 11.65
C ALA A 104 -9.28 11.67 10.57
N ILE A 105 -8.61 11.35 9.45
CA ILE A 105 -8.53 12.24 8.28
C ILE A 105 -9.91 12.54 7.73
N GLY A 106 -10.77 11.54 7.59
CA GLY A 106 -12.15 11.70 7.16
C GLY A 106 -12.95 12.63 8.08
N ASP A 107 -12.83 12.45 9.40
CA ASP A 107 -13.52 13.25 10.40
C ASP A 107 -13.08 14.72 10.40
N VAL A 108 -11.77 14.98 10.22
CA VAL A 108 -11.27 16.36 10.10
C VAL A 108 -11.75 16.99 8.81
N ASN A 109 -11.65 16.27 7.68
CA ASN A 109 -12.10 16.79 6.38
C ASN A 109 -13.60 17.11 6.37
N ALA A 110 -14.43 16.21 6.89
CA ALA A 110 -15.87 16.43 7.00
C ALA A 110 -16.20 17.65 7.87
N PHE A 111 -15.50 17.81 9.00
CA PHE A 111 -15.68 18.97 9.87
C PHE A 111 -15.26 20.28 9.18
N VAL A 112 -14.13 20.29 8.48
CA VAL A 112 -13.67 21.46 7.72
C VAL A 112 -14.69 21.83 6.64
N GLU A 113 -15.19 20.86 5.89
CA GLU A 113 -16.22 21.08 4.87
C GLU A 113 -17.50 21.67 5.48
N GLU A 114 -17.99 21.11 6.59
CA GLU A 114 -19.14 21.63 7.33
C GLU A 114 -18.90 23.07 7.82
N ALA A 115 -17.75 23.34 8.41
CA ALA A 115 -17.38 24.66 8.92
C ALA A 115 -17.28 25.70 7.77
N VAL A 116 -16.70 25.33 6.62
CA VAL A 116 -16.61 26.22 5.45
C VAL A 116 -18.00 26.52 4.90
N ASN A 117 -18.86 25.50 4.73
CA ASN A 117 -20.23 25.67 4.26
C ASN A 117 -21.08 26.47 5.26
N GLY A 118 -20.85 26.27 6.57
CA GLY A 118 -21.55 26.97 7.65
C GLY A 118 -20.92 28.31 8.08
N GLN A 119 -19.88 28.80 7.39
CA GLN A 119 -19.09 29.96 7.84
C GLN A 119 -19.91 31.21 8.13
N LYS A 120 -20.97 31.46 7.35
CA LYS A 120 -21.88 32.60 7.57
C LYS A 120 -22.62 32.47 8.91
N VAL A 121 -23.05 31.26 9.25
CA VAL A 121 -23.75 30.97 10.51
C VAL A 121 -22.79 31.13 11.70
N ILE A 122 -21.60 30.56 11.60
CA ILE A 122 -20.54 30.68 12.61
C ILE A 122 -20.28 32.14 12.93
N LYS A 123 -20.14 33.00 11.90
CA LYS A 123 -19.90 34.45 12.06
C LYS A 123 -21.07 35.21 12.65
N VAL A 124 -22.32 34.91 12.24
CA VAL A 124 -23.50 35.61 12.75
C VAL A 124 -23.73 35.32 14.22
N PHE A 125 -23.43 34.10 14.68
CA PHE A 125 -23.61 33.68 16.07
C PHE A 125 -22.36 33.81 16.94
N ASN A 126 -21.23 34.35 16.42
CA ASN A 126 -19.96 34.46 17.12
C ASN A 126 -19.49 33.13 17.72
N HIS A 127 -19.58 32.04 16.92
CA HIS A 127 -19.24 30.68 17.34
C HIS A 127 -17.81 30.28 16.91
N GLU A 128 -16.93 31.21 16.54
CA GLU A 128 -15.58 30.97 16.06
C GLU A 128 -14.74 30.18 17.08
N ASP A 129 -14.74 30.60 18.34
CA ASP A 129 -13.95 29.99 19.41
C ASP A 129 -14.41 28.53 19.68
N ALA A 130 -15.72 28.30 19.66
CA ALA A 130 -16.28 26.94 19.84
C ALA A 130 -15.92 26.04 18.63
N THR A 131 -15.99 26.58 17.42
CA THR A 131 -15.60 25.87 16.19
C THR A 131 -14.10 25.55 16.20
N GLN A 132 -13.27 26.50 16.59
CA GLN A 132 -11.81 26.31 16.72
C GLN A 132 -11.51 25.22 17.75
N THR A 133 -12.12 25.26 18.92
CA THR A 133 -11.91 24.24 19.97
C THR A 133 -12.28 22.83 19.47
N THR A 134 -13.35 22.73 18.69
CA THR A 134 -13.78 21.45 18.10
C THR A 134 -12.79 20.96 17.04
N PHE A 135 -12.29 21.89 16.21
CA PHE A 135 -11.26 21.59 15.24
C PHE A 135 -9.98 21.10 15.90
N ASP A 136 -9.50 21.81 16.92
CA ASP A 136 -8.28 21.48 17.64
C ASP A 136 -8.35 20.07 18.24
N LYS A 137 -9.50 19.70 18.83
CA LYS A 137 -9.71 18.35 19.35
C LYS A 137 -9.62 17.29 18.25
N LYS A 138 -10.30 17.48 17.13
CA LYS A 138 -10.26 16.54 15.99
C LYS A 138 -8.87 16.44 15.37
N ASN A 139 -8.16 17.57 15.29
CA ASN A 139 -6.80 17.63 14.77
C ASN A 139 -5.81 16.92 15.71
N GLU A 140 -5.99 17.00 17.03
CA GLU A 140 -5.19 16.25 17.99
C GLU A 140 -5.45 14.73 17.87
N GLU A 141 -6.70 14.31 17.71
CA GLU A 141 -7.05 12.90 17.46
C GLU A 141 -6.40 12.38 16.16
N LEU A 142 -6.36 13.22 15.11
CA LEU A 142 -5.66 12.92 13.87
C LEU A 142 -4.14 12.84 14.07
N PHE A 143 -3.56 13.76 14.83
CA PHE A 143 -2.14 13.76 15.15
C PHE A 143 -1.73 12.48 15.88
N GLU A 144 -2.47 12.08 16.93
CA GLU A 144 -2.20 10.85 17.66
C GLU A 144 -2.31 9.61 16.77
N ALA A 145 -3.39 9.50 15.98
CA ALA A 145 -3.58 8.39 15.06
C ALA A 145 -2.47 8.32 13.99
N SER A 146 -2.04 9.48 13.49
CA SER A 146 -0.95 9.59 12.50
C SER A 146 0.41 9.23 13.09
N ALA A 147 0.70 9.66 14.31
CA ALA A 147 1.93 9.32 15.02
C ALA A 147 2.02 7.81 15.26
N GLU A 148 0.93 7.16 15.71
CA GLU A 148 0.86 5.71 15.88
C GLU A 148 1.05 4.96 14.54
N ALA A 149 0.34 5.38 13.49
CA ALA A 149 0.43 4.76 12.16
C ALA A 149 1.85 4.86 11.59
N ASN A 150 2.46 6.04 11.64
CA ASN A 150 3.82 6.26 11.17
C ASN A 150 4.87 5.51 11.99
N THR A 151 4.71 5.43 13.31
CA THR A 151 5.62 4.66 14.17
C THR A 151 5.63 3.19 13.75
N TRP A 152 4.48 2.56 13.61
CA TRP A 152 4.37 1.16 13.21
C TRP A 152 4.72 0.94 11.73
N GLY A 153 4.41 1.88 10.85
CA GLY A 153 4.76 1.82 9.43
C GLY A 153 6.27 1.84 9.20
N ASN A 154 6.96 2.74 9.89
CA ASN A 154 8.40 2.96 9.71
C ASN A 154 9.28 1.89 10.38
N VAL A 155 8.76 1.07 11.28
CA VAL A 155 9.52 -0.01 11.95
C VAL A 155 9.78 -1.19 11.00
N THR A 156 8.98 -1.39 9.96
CA THR A 156 9.09 -2.55 9.06
C THR A 156 10.43 -2.61 8.32
N MET A 157 10.87 -1.50 7.71
CA MET A 157 12.12 -1.47 6.94
C MET A 157 13.37 -1.71 7.80
N PRO A 158 13.55 -1.07 8.97
CA PRO A 158 14.64 -1.40 9.89
C PRO A 158 14.65 -2.86 10.36
N ILE A 159 13.47 -3.46 10.61
CA ILE A 159 13.40 -4.88 10.98
C ILE A 159 13.95 -5.74 9.84
N VAL A 160 13.46 -5.56 8.61
CA VAL A 160 13.91 -6.36 7.46
C VAL A 160 15.41 -6.18 7.23
N GLY A 161 15.92 -4.95 7.27
CA GLY A 161 17.35 -4.66 7.07
C GLY A 161 18.23 -5.29 8.14
N ASN A 162 17.90 -5.10 9.42
CA ASN A 162 18.69 -5.64 10.52
C ASN A 162 18.63 -7.18 10.59
N MET A 163 17.51 -7.79 10.26
CA MET A 163 17.40 -9.25 10.17
C MET A 163 18.27 -9.81 9.04
N GLY A 164 18.41 -9.07 7.93
CA GLY A 164 19.34 -9.43 6.85
C GLY A 164 20.80 -9.45 7.33
N TYR A 165 21.23 -8.44 8.06
CA TYR A 165 22.57 -8.41 8.67
C TYR A 165 22.76 -9.52 9.69
N LEU A 166 21.77 -9.79 10.52
CA LEU A 166 21.82 -10.87 11.51
C LEU A 166 21.95 -12.24 10.84
N LEU A 167 21.20 -12.48 9.76
CA LEU A 167 21.36 -13.70 8.96
C LEU A 167 22.77 -13.83 8.40
N TYR A 168 23.34 -12.73 7.86
CA TYR A 168 24.70 -12.72 7.32
C TYR A 168 25.74 -13.09 8.40
N ILE A 169 25.64 -12.49 9.60
CA ILE A 169 26.54 -12.78 10.73
C ILE A 169 26.42 -14.26 11.13
N LEU A 170 25.21 -14.76 11.26
CA LEU A 170 24.98 -16.17 11.61
C LEU A 170 25.55 -17.11 10.55
N LEU A 171 25.37 -16.81 9.27
CA LEU A 171 25.97 -17.60 8.17
C LEU A 171 27.49 -17.57 8.18
N ALA A 172 28.11 -16.42 8.50
CA ALA A 172 29.55 -16.32 8.60
C ALA A 172 30.11 -17.18 9.75
N ILE A 173 29.42 -17.21 10.88
CA ILE A 173 29.77 -18.05 12.02
C ILE A 173 29.61 -19.54 11.66
N PHE A 174 28.44 -19.94 11.14
CA PHE A 174 28.21 -21.35 10.77
C PHE A 174 29.12 -21.83 9.66
N GLY A 175 29.34 -21.00 8.62
CA GLY A 175 30.25 -21.35 7.51
C GLY A 175 31.71 -21.37 7.86
N GLY A 176 32.11 -20.69 8.96
CA GLY A 176 33.49 -20.78 9.49
C GLY A 176 33.75 -22.02 10.34
N PHE A 177 32.69 -22.72 10.78
CA PHE A 177 32.80 -23.99 11.54
C PHE A 177 32.50 -25.23 10.67
N ALA A 178 32.05 -25.08 9.43
CA ALA A 178 31.75 -26.17 8.50
C ALA A 178 32.86 -26.38 7.50
#